data_dd285ffcebdb50a049576403bf6b5c07
#
_entry.id   dd285ffcebdb50a049576403bf6b5c07
#
_cell.length_a   1.000
_cell.length_b   1.000
_cell.length_c   1.000
_cell.angle_alpha   90.00
_cell.angle_beta   90.00
_cell.angle_gamma   90.00
#
_symmetry.space_group_name_H-M   'P 1'
#
loop_
_entity.id
_entity.type
_entity.pdbx_description
1 polymer ?
#
loop_
_entity_poly.entity_id
_entity_poly.type
_entity_poly.pdbx_seq_one_letter_code
_entity_poly.pdbx_strand_id
1 'polypeptide(L)'
;MTNLTKFNLNEILEKITKPWSPENIETVNDYVIRMARFDGEYHWHRHDKEDEIFLVFKGKIKIQTKDGDIVLEEGEGVKIPKGLEHCPISIEPSIILLFEPMKLKSKGD
;
A
#
# COMPACT_ATOMS: atom_id res chain seq x y z
N MET A 1 33.92 -3.01 2.25
CA MET A 1 32.68 -2.56 2.86
C MET A 1 31.69 -2.20 1.75
N THR A 2 30.45 -2.60 1.88
CA THR A 2 29.44 -2.30 0.89
C THR A 2 28.46 -1.25 1.43
N ASN A 3 27.86 -0.49 0.50
CA ASN A 3 26.78 0.44 0.82
C ASN A 3 25.42 -0.16 0.46
N LEU A 4 25.39 -1.48 0.29
CA LEU A 4 24.15 -2.19 0.01
C LEU A 4 23.33 -2.33 1.29
N THR A 5 22.03 -2.11 1.17
CA THR A 5 21.11 -2.34 2.27
C THR A 5 20.19 -3.50 1.90
N LYS A 6 20.05 -4.45 2.81
CA LYS A 6 19.24 -5.64 2.61
C LYS A 6 17.99 -5.54 3.48
N PHE A 7 16.85 -5.90 2.92
CA PHE A 7 15.63 -6.03 3.71
C PHE A 7 15.00 -7.38 3.41
N ASN A 8 14.21 -7.87 4.35
CA ASN A 8 13.50 -9.13 4.24
C ASN A 8 12.04 -8.88 4.55
N LEU A 9 11.17 -9.13 3.57
CA LEU A 9 9.75 -8.82 3.70
C LEU A 9 9.07 -9.62 4.82
N ASN A 10 9.46 -10.88 5.00
CA ASN A 10 8.87 -11.70 6.06
C ASN A 10 9.26 -11.22 7.46
N GLU A 11 10.48 -10.75 7.62
CA GLU A 11 10.92 -10.18 8.90
C GLU A 11 10.18 -8.87 9.20
N ILE A 12 9.97 -8.04 8.19
CA ILE A 12 9.24 -6.78 8.33
C ILE A 12 7.78 -7.07 8.68
N LEU A 13 7.19 -8.06 8.00
CA LEU A 13 5.82 -8.48 8.25
C LEU A 13 5.57 -8.83 9.73
N GLU A 14 6.53 -9.49 10.37
CA GLU A 14 6.41 -9.86 11.78
C GLU A 14 6.27 -8.66 12.71
N LYS A 15 6.75 -7.50 12.28
CA LYS A 15 6.69 -6.26 13.08
C LYS A 15 5.42 -5.46 12.83
N ILE A 16 4.65 -5.80 11.81
CA ILE A 16 3.44 -5.07 11.44
C ILE A 16 2.23 -5.74 12.09
N THR A 17 1.80 -5.19 13.23
CA THR A 17 0.68 -5.75 13.97
C THR A 17 -0.57 -4.88 13.89
N LYS A 18 -0.41 -3.59 13.61
CA LYS A 18 -1.52 -2.63 13.60
C LYS A 18 -2.03 -2.41 12.17
N PRO A 19 -3.34 -2.63 11.92
CA PRO A 19 -3.90 -2.37 10.60
C PRO A 19 -3.81 -0.90 10.21
N TRP A 20 -3.69 -0.67 8.90
CA TRP A 20 -3.72 0.68 8.30
C TRP A 20 -2.62 1.61 8.82
N SER A 21 -1.47 1.03 9.17
CA SER A 21 -0.34 1.78 9.71
C SER A 21 0.93 1.37 8.94
N PRO A 22 1.16 1.98 7.77
CA PRO A 22 2.29 1.60 6.92
C PRO A 22 3.65 1.84 7.58
N GLU A 23 4.56 0.89 7.35
CA GLU A 23 5.95 0.98 7.78
C GLU A 23 6.85 1.14 6.56
N ASN A 24 7.83 2.03 6.65
CA ASN A 24 8.79 2.22 5.57
C ASN A 24 9.74 1.03 5.52
N ILE A 25 9.93 0.49 4.31
CA ILE A 25 10.90 -0.59 4.09
C ILE A 25 12.21 -0.01 3.60
N GLU A 26 12.17 0.72 2.51
CA GLU A 26 13.35 1.29 1.87
C GLU A 26 12.94 2.44 0.96
N THR A 27 13.90 3.32 0.67
CA THR A 27 13.65 4.46 -0.22
C THR A 27 14.44 4.31 -1.51
N VAL A 28 13.90 4.86 -2.59
CA VAL A 28 14.56 5.01 -3.88
C VAL A 28 14.34 6.45 -4.31
N ASN A 29 15.39 7.27 -4.21
CA ASN A 29 15.26 8.72 -4.47
C ASN A 29 14.16 9.34 -3.61
N ASP A 30 13.19 10.00 -4.20
CA ASP A 30 12.08 10.63 -3.48
C ASP A 30 10.91 9.67 -3.22
N TYR A 31 11.10 8.39 -3.53
CA TYR A 31 10.06 7.38 -3.42
C TYR A 31 10.35 6.41 -2.29
N VAL A 32 9.31 5.76 -1.81
CA VAL A 32 9.42 4.81 -0.69
C VAL A 32 8.64 3.56 -1.01
N ILE A 33 9.16 2.43 -0.53
CA ILE A 33 8.42 1.19 -0.48
C ILE A 33 7.95 1.04 0.96
N ARG A 34 6.65 0.88 1.15
CA ARG A 34 6.05 0.67 2.47
C ARG A 34 5.34 -0.68 2.50
N MET A 35 5.14 -1.19 3.70
CA MET A 35 4.33 -2.38 3.92
C MET A 35 3.25 -2.03 4.93
N ALA A 36 2.02 -2.50 4.69
CA ALA A 36 0.91 -2.28 5.60
C ALA A 36 0.04 -3.53 5.71
N ARG A 37 -0.57 -3.69 6.87
CA ARG A 37 -1.63 -4.68 7.06
C ARG A 37 -2.96 -3.99 6.77
N PHE A 38 -3.72 -4.57 5.85
CA PHE A 38 -5.08 -4.13 5.57
C PHE A 38 -6.05 -5.11 6.23
N ASP A 39 -7.05 -4.58 6.93
CA ASP A 39 -8.03 -5.41 7.61
C ASP A 39 -9.36 -4.65 7.65
N GLY A 40 -10.37 -5.17 6.93
CA GLY A 40 -11.66 -4.53 6.83
C GLY A 40 -11.68 -3.39 5.83
N GLU A 41 -12.60 -2.47 6.03
CA GLU A 41 -12.79 -1.32 5.14
C GLU A 41 -12.03 -0.11 5.69
N TYR A 42 -11.30 0.56 4.80
CA TYR A 42 -10.63 1.82 5.15
C TYR A 42 -11.64 2.96 5.05
N HIS A 43 -11.22 4.14 4.57
CA HIS A 43 -12.14 5.25 4.30
C HIS A 43 -11.91 5.75 2.87
N TRP A 44 -12.90 6.41 2.33
CA TRP A 44 -12.78 7.05 1.02
C TRP A 44 -11.83 8.22 1.13
N HIS A 45 -10.86 8.28 0.23
CA HIS A 45 -9.86 9.34 0.20
C HIS A 45 -9.24 9.45 -1.19
N ARG A 46 -8.43 10.48 -1.38
CA ARG A 46 -7.66 10.65 -2.60
C ARG A 46 -6.34 11.33 -2.26
N HIS A 47 -5.39 11.21 -3.16
CA HIS A 47 -4.10 11.91 -3.10
C HIS A 47 -4.06 12.84 -4.29
N ASP A 48 -4.10 14.15 -4.06
CA ASP A 48 -4.29 15.13 -5.13
C ASP A 48 -3.10 15.22 -6.09
N LYS A 49 -1.91 14.96 -5.62
CA LYS A 49 -0.68 15.19 -6.37
C LYS A 49 0.21 13.98 -6.56
N GLU A 50 -0.13 12.86 -5.96
CA GLU A 50 0.72 11.67 -6.02
C GLU A 50 -0.01 10.47 -6.57
N ASP A 51 0.68 9.73 -7.46
CA ASP A 51 0.27 8.38 -7.83
C ASP A 51 0.77 7.43 -6.76
N GLU A 52 0.10 6.28 -6.61
CA GLU A 52 0.61 5.22 -5.75
C GLU A 52 0.36 3.86 -6.38
N ILE A 53 1.19 2.88 -6.02
CA ILE A 53 1.01 1.50 -6.47
C ILE A 53 0.76 0.64 -5.24
N PHE A 54 -0.28 -0.20 -5.32
CA PHE A 54 -0.53 -1.26 -4.35
C PHE A 54 -0.16 -2.59 -4.99
N LEU A 55 0.55 -3.42 -4.26
CA LEU A 55 0.90 -4.77 -4.69
C LEU A 55 0.56 -5.73 -3.56
N VAL A 56 -0.28 -6.73 -3.83
CA VAL A 56 -0.69 -7.68 -2.80
C VAL A 56 0.42 -8.69 -2.58
N PHE A 57 1.01 -8.67 -1.39
CA PHE A 57 2.03 -9.62 -0.99
C PHE A 57 1.40 -10.88 -0.42
N LYS A 58 0.39 -10.72 0.42
CA LYS A 58 -0.41 -11.83 0.98
C LYS A 58 -1.85 -11.39 1.12
N GLY A 59 -2.77 -12.30 0.82
CA GLY A 59 -4.19 -12.06 1.01
C GLY A 59 -4.92 -11.63 -0.25
N LYS A 60 -5.98 -10.86 -0.06
CA LYS A 60 -6.89 -10.46 -1.14
C LYS A 60 -7.59 -9.17 -0.76
N ILE A 61 -7.57 -8.18 -1.63
CA ILE A 61 -8.20 -6.89 -1.38
C ILE A 61 -9.07 -6.46 -2.55
N LYS A 62 -9.89 -5.45 -2.29
CA LYS A 62 -10.70 -4.80 -3.31
C LYS A 62 -10.45 -3.30 -3.20
N ILE A 63 -10.27 -2.65 -4.34
CA ILE A 63 -10.20 -1.19 -4.40
C ILE A 63 -11.51 -0.71 -4.97
N GLN A 64 -12.26 0.04 -4.19
CA GLN A 64 -13.53 0.63 -4.63
C GLN A 64 -13.27 2.00 -5.24
N THR A 65 -13.94 2.29 -6.35
CA THR A 65 -13.98 3.62 -6.93
C THR A 65 -15.42 3.94 -7.30
N LYS A 66 -15.69 5.20 -7.62
CA LYS A 66 -17.03 5.61 -8.01
C LYS A 66 -17.46 4.99 -9.35
N ASP A 67 -16.49 4.58 -10.16
CA ASP A 67 -16.75 4.00 -11.48
C ASP A 67 -16.67 2.47 -11.50
N GLY A 68 -16.51 1.85 -10.35
CA GLY A 68 -16.42 0.40 -10.23
C GLY A 68 -15.26 -0.02 -9.34
N ASP A 69 -15.21 -1.31 -9.08
CA ASP A 69 -14.24 -1.89 -8.15
C ASP A 69 -13.29 -2.83 -8.88
N ILE A 70 -12.09 -3.01 -8.31
CA ILE A 70 -11.15 -4.00 -8.79
C ILE A 70 -10.71 -4.87 -7.62
N VAL A 71 -10.66 -6.19 -7.86
CA VAL A 71 -10.19 -7.17 -6.87
C VAL A 71 -8.78 -7.57 -7.22
N LEU A 72 -7.91 -7.62 -6.21
CA LEU A 72 -6.51 -7.99 -6.36
C LEU A 72 -6.19 -9.18 -5.46
N GLU A 73 -5.53 -10.18 -6.04
CA GLU A 73 -5.06 -11.36 -5.32
C GLU A 73 -3.54 -11.32 -5.20
N GLU A 74 -2.96 -12.29 -4.47
CA GLU A 74 -1.50 -12.32 -4.26
C GLU A 74 -0.74 -12.20 -5.57
N GLY A 75 0.25 -11.32 -5.57
CA GLY A 75 1.08 -11.07 -6.75
C GLY A 75 0.50 -10.06 -7.72
N GLU A 76 -0.73 -9.62 -7.49
CA GLU A 76 -1.37 -8.63 -8.36
C GLU A 76 -1.25 -7.24 -7.78
N GLY A 77 -1.15 -6.24 -8.65
CA GLY A 77 -1.02 -4.86 -8.23
C GLY A 77 -1.85 -3.93 -9.09
N VAL A 78 -1.96 -2.70 -8.61
CA VAL A 78 -2.70 -1.65 -9.32
C VAL A 78 -2.03 -0.32 -9.08
N LYS A 79 -2.05 0.54 -10.10
CA LYS A 79 -1.67 1.94 -9.92
C LYS A 79 -2.93 2.75 -9.67
N ILE A 80 -2.92 3.49 -8.58
CA ILE A 80 -3.98 4.42 -8.23
C ILE A 80 -3.48 5.80 -8.65
N PRO A 81 -4.06 6.40 -9.71
CA PRO A 81 -3.59 7.69 -10.18
C PRO A 81 -3.99 8.82 -9.23
N LYS A 82 -3.18 9.86 -9.23
CA LYS A 82 -3.48 11.06 -8.45
C LYS A 82 -4.87 11.58 -8.75
N GLY A 83 -5.55 12.08 -7.75
CA GLY A 83 -6.89 12.64 -7.87
C GLY A 83 -8.02 11.64 -7.85
N LEU A 84 -7.73 10.35 -7.95
CA LEU A 84 -8.78 9.32 -7.95
C LEU A 84 -9.27 9.04 -6.53
N GLU A 85 -10.56 9.26 -6.31
CA GLU A 85 -11.19 8.92 -5.04
C GLU A 85 -11.38 7.41 -4.95
N HIS A 86 -10.92 6.81 -3.87
CA HIS A 86 -10.93 5.36 -3.72
C HIS A 86 -11.03 4.95 -2.25
N CYS A 87 -11.43 3.69 -2.05
CA CYS A 87 -11.53 3.12 -0.70
C CYS A 87 -11.10 1.66 -0.76
N PRO A 88 -9.94 1.32 -0.18
CA PRO A 88 -9.51 -0.09 -0.12
C PRO A 88 -10.30 -0.85 0.93
N ILE A 89 -10.64 -2.09 0.58
CA ILE A 89 -11.27 -3.04 1.50
C ILE A 89 -10.44 -4.31 1.47
N SER A 90 -10.13 -4.82 2.66
CA SER A 90 -9.48 -6.12 2.78
C SER A 90 -10.55 -7.18 2.99
N ILE A 91 -10.70 -8.08 2.01
CA ILE A 91 -11.68 -9.17 2.06
C ILE A 91 -11.31 -10.13 3.18
N GLU A 92 -10.01 -10.28 3.41
CA GLU A 92 -9.44 -11.01 4.53
C GLU A 92 -8.19 -10.22 4.98
N PRO A 93 -7.69 -10.38 6.21
CA PRO A 93 -6.47 -9.66 6.60
C PRO A 93 -5.37 -9.88 5.58
N SER A 94 -4.81 -8.80 5.07
CA SER A 94 -3.91 -8.85 3.92
C SER A 94 -2.69 -7.98 4.12
N ILE A 95 -1.60 -8.32 3.44
CA ILE A 95 -0.35 -7.57 3.51
C ILE A 95 -0.09 -6.96 2.15
N ILE A 96 0.07 -5.65 2.13
CA ILE A 96 0.19 -4.86 0.93
C ILE A 96 1.52 -4.13 0.90
N LEU A 97 2.19 -4.17 -0.24
CA LEU A 97 3.34 -3.32 -0.50
C LEU A 97 2.84 -2.07 -1.22
N LEU A 98 3.35 -0.92 -0.78
CA LEU A 98 2.97 0.37 -1.35
C LEU A 98 4.23 1.02 -1.91
N PHE A 99 4.14 1.48 -3.16
CA PHE A 99 5.21 2.21 -3.84
C PHE A 99 4.68 3.60 -4.12
N GLU A 100 5.27 4.62 -3.50
CA GLU A 100 4.69 5.96 -3.53
C GLU A 100 5.73 7.01 -3.19
N PRO A 101 5.50 8.29 -3.55
CA PRO A 101 6.38 9.36 -3.08
C PRO A 101 6.42 9.38 -1.56
N MET A 102 7.60 9.64 -0.99
CA MET A 102 7.78 9.67 0.46
C MET A 102 6.81 10.64 1.14
N LYS A 103 6.48 11.75 0.50
CA LYS A 103 5.60 12.80 1.04
C LYS A 103 4.12 12.45 1.02
N LEU A 104 3.73 11.34 0.37
CA LEU A 104 2.34 10.94 0.28
C LEU A 104 1.77 10.68 1.68
N LYS A 105 0.60 11.25 1.96
CA LYS A 105 -0.11 11.07 3.22
C LYS A 105 -1.06 9.89 3.09
N SER A 106 -0.81 8.83 3.84
CA SER A 106 -1.57 7.57 3.74
C SER A 106 -3.06 7.76 3.93
N LYS A 107 -3.47 8.70 4.77
CA LYS A 107 -4.89 8.96 5.04
C LYS A 107 -5.59 9.77 3.96
N GLY A 108 -4.86 10.26 2.98
CA GLY A 108 -5.38 11.13 1.93
C GLY A 108 -5.19 12.60 2.25
N ASP A 109 -5.44 13.40 1.24
CA ASP A 109 -5.31 14.86 1.36
C ASP A 109 -6.58 15.51 1.87
#